data_92cfd9ab10658b5f7ff81d871c582e6c
#
_entry.id   92cfd9ab10658b5f7ff81d871c582e6c
#
_cell.length_a   1.000
_cell.length_b   1.000
_cell.length_c   1.000
_cell.angle_alpha   90.00
_cell.angle_beta   90.00
_cell.angle_gamma   90.00
#
_symmetry.space_group_name_H-M   'P 1'
#
loop_
_entity.id
_entity.type
_entity.pdbx_description
1 polymer ?
#
loop_
_entity_poly.entity_id
_entity_poly.type
_entity_poly.pdbx_seq_one_letter_code
_entity_poly.pdbx_strand_id
1 'polypeptide(L)'
;MSVIFRATARRQKPLYRRKNNISIMKRQTRTTTLVCLCLAMLSSSISAQTKQPLRIGVAGLTHTHVHWIFSSVKNGDIEITGIAEPNRELAERYADQYNYPKNRIYKTLEELIAAENPEAVAAFNSIYEHLEVVEICAPKGIHVMVEKPLAVSLKHARKMQQLANQHGIFLLTNYETTWYPTVHQARKLMQDSSAIGPIRKIVVHDGHQGPKEIGVNKEFLDWLTDPIQNGAGALTDFGCYGADLSTWLMNGQKPVSVMAITQQIKPDIYPKVDDEATIVLTYPESQTIIQASWNWPFSRKDLEIYCRSGLITAKDRNNLSYRFQEKNKETAVTLPERKPPFQDPFSFFKAVVRKEITLEDNDLSALPLNVTVMEILDAAKRSAKSGKRIKL
;
A
#
# COMPACT_ATOMS: atom_id res chain seq x y z
N MET A 1 -6.65 -37.59 -69.76
CA MET A 1 -5.77 -38.75 -70.05
C MET A 1 -5.42 -39.35 -68.72
N SER A 2 -6.20 -40.36 -68.28
CA SER A 2 -5.98 -41.79 -68.36
C SER A 2 -4.54 -42.19 -68.00
N VAL A 3 -4.27 -42.98 -66.99
CA VAL A 3 -4.47 -44.44 -66.96
C VAL A 3 -4.33 -44.90 -65.47
N ILE A 4 -5.24 -45.78 -65.14
CA ILE A 4 -5.41 -46.77 -64.10
C ILE A 4 -4.25 -47.80 -64.11
N PHE A 5 -3.81 -48.32 -62.95
CA PHE A 5 -3.59 -49.74 -62.78
C PHE A 5 -3.82 -50.23 -61.33
N ARG A 6 -4.62 -51.29 -61.22
CA ARG A 6 -4.90 -52.18 -60.08
C ARG A 6 -3.89 -53.32 -60.00
N ALA A 7 -3.62 -53.84 -58.81
CA ALA A 7 -3.53 -55.26 -58.50
C ALA A 7 -3.26 -55.39 -56.98
N THR A 8 -4.15 -55.91 -56.24
CA THR A 8 -4.54 -57.25 -55.75
C THR A 8 -3.49 -58.03 -54.97
N ALA A 9 -3.84 -58.28 -53.72
CA ALA A 9 -3.90 -59.55 -52.95
C ALA A 9 -2.63 -60.04 -52.24
N ARG A 10 -2.66 -60.30 -50.99
CA ARG A 10 -3.02 -61.53 -50.28
C ARG A 10 -2.79 -61.51 -48.79
N ARG A 11 -3.68 -62.09 -48.07
CA ARG A 11 -3.70 -62.44 -46.66
C ARG A 11 -2.54 -63.28 -46.19
N GLN A 12 -2.06 -63.07 -44.97
CA GLN A 12 -1.78 -64.13 -43.98
C GLN A 12 -1.78 -63.57 -42.55
N LYS A 13 -2.61 -64.16 -41.68
CA LYS A 13 -2.50 -64.12 -40.21
C LYS A 13 -1.56 -65.29 -39.80
N PRO A 14 -0.84 -65.11 -38.66
CA PRO A 14 -1.13 -65.94 -37.50
C PRO A 14 -1.11 -65.28 -36.15
N LEU A 15 -2.08 -65.54 -35.36
CA LEU A 15 -2.15 -66.13 -34.01
C LEU A 15 -1.05 -65.86 -32.98
N TYR A 16 -1.55 -65.25 -31.90
CA TYR A 16 -1.28 -65.54 -30.47
C TYR A 16 0.06 -65.30 -29.84
N ARG A 17 0.04 -64.20 -28.94
CA ARG A 17 0.53 -64.34 -27.57
C ARG A 17 -0.07 -63.29 -26.67
N ARG A 18 -1.12 -63.70 -26.01
CA ARG A 18 -1.70 -62.90 -24.86
C ARG A 18 -1.14 -63.55 -23.59
N LYS A 19 -0.19 -62.88 -22.94
CA LYS A 19 0.14 -62.97 -21.50
C LYS A 19 1.30 -62.05 -21.24
N ASN A 20 1.03 -60.91 -20.56
CA ASN A 20 1.90 -60.18 -19.64
C ASN A 20 1.51 -58.69 -19.44
N ASN A 21 0.23 -58.33 -19.68
CA ASN A 21 -0.19 -56.91 -19.48
C ASN A 21 -0.89 -56.61 -18.14
N ILE A 22 -1.02 -57.58 -17.22
CA ILE A 22 -1.78 -57.36 -15.97
C ILE A 22 -0.89 -56.80 -14.84
N SER A 23 0.41 -57.02 -14.84
CA SER A 23 1.30 -56.55 -13.76
C SER A 23 1.76 -55.10 -13.93
N ILE A 24 1.84 -54.63 -15.18
CA ILE A 24 2.24 -53.22 -15.46
C ILE A 24 1.10 -52.25 -15.19
N MET A 25 -0.14 -52.60 -15.47
CA MET A 25 -1.31 -51.77 -15.19
C MET A 25 -1.55 -51.59 -13.69
N LYS A 26 -1.29 -52.61 -12.85
CA LYS A 26 -1.45 -52.45 -11.38
C LYS A 26 -0.37 -51.59 -10.74
N ARG A 27 0.81 -51.47 -11.34
CA ARG A 27 1.89 -50.60 -10.84
C ARG A 27 1.66 -49.13 -11.25
N GLN A 28 1.20 -48.87 -12.48
CA GLN A 28 0.89 -47.51 -12.95
C GLN A 28 -0.31 -46.91 -12.21
N THR A 29 -1.39 -47.68 -11.94
CA THR A 29 -2.53 -47.19 -11.18
C THR A 29 -2.16 -46.81 -9.72
N ARG A 30 -1.29 -47.57 -9.04
CA ARG A 30 -0.86 -47.25 -7.68
C ARG A 30 -0.01 -45.99 -7.64
N THR A 31 0.90 -45.77 -8.60
CA THR A 31 1.75 -44.60 -8.69
C THR A 31 0.92 -43.34 -9.02
N THR A 32 -0.04 -43.44 -9.95
CA THR A 32 -0.93 -42.34 -10.32
C THR A 32 -1.85 -41.94 -9.16
N THR A 33 -2.39 -42.94 -8.42
CA THR A 33 -3.26 -42.69 -7.26
C THR A 33 -2.46 -42.00 -6.12
N LEU A 34 -1.20 -42.40 -5.88
CA LEU A 34 -0.36 -41.80 -4.85
C LEU A 34 0.01 -40.35 -5.21
N VAL A 35 0.34 -40.07 -6.46
CA VAL A 35 0.64 -38.70 -6.95
C VAL A 35 -0.59 -37.83 -6.89
N CYS A 36 -1.78 -38.32 -7.26
CA CYS A 36 -3.02 -37.57 -7.14
C CYS A 36 -3.41 -37.30 -5.67
N LEU A 37 -3.15 -38.28 -4.77
CA LEU A 37 -3.38 -38.06 -3.33
C LEU A 37 -2.43 -36.98 -2.73
N CYS A 38 -1.15 -37.01 -3.11
CA CYS A 38 -0.17 -36.00 -2.69
C CYS A 38 -0.51 -34.63 -3.25
N LEU A 39 -0.94 -34.51 -4.51
CA LEU A 39 -1.40 -33.26 -5.12
C LEU A 39 -2.69 -32.73 -4.47
N ALA A 40 -3.62 -33.62 -4.12
CA ALA A 40 -4.85 -33.25 -3.41
C ALA A 40 -4.58 -32.79 -1.98
N MET A 41 -3.61 -33.39 -1.26
CA MET A 41 -3.21 -32.96 0.06
C MET A 41 -2.45 -31.62 0.02
N LEU A 42 -1.62 -31.37 -1.00
CA LEU A 42 -0.96 -30.08 -1.20
C LEU A 42 -1.97 -28.96 -1.55
N SER A 43 -2.92 -29.23 -2.42
CA SER A 43 -3.98 -28.26 -2.76
C SER A 43 -4.93 -27.99 -1.57
N SER A 44 -5.21 -28.98 -0.73
CA SER A 44 -6.01 -28.79 0.49
C SER A 44 -5.27 -27.95 1.54
N SER A 45 -3.97 -28.13 1.66
CA SER A 45 -3.14 -27.33 2.57
C SER A 45 -3.05 -25.87 2.15
N ILE A 46 -2.91 -25.60 0.85
CA ILE A 46 -2.90 -24.24 0.29
C ILE A 46 -4.28 -23.57 0.51
N SER A 47 -5.37 -24.28 0.22
CA SER A 47 -6.74 -23.76 0.41
C SER A 47 -7.09 -23.52 1.89
N ALA A 48 -6.52 -24.29 2.81
CA ALA A 48 -6.72 -24.08 4.25
C ALA A 48 -5.94 -22.85 4.75
N GLN A 49 -4.75 -22.61 4.22
CA GLN A 49 -3.89 -21.50 4.62
C GLN A 49 -4.47 -20.14 4.19
N THR A 50 -5.15 -20.05 3.05
CA THR A 50 -5.81 -18.80 2.59
C THR A 50 -7.01 -18.40 3.47
N LYS A 51 -7.63 -19.35 4.17
CA LYS A 51 -8.78 -19.08 5.07
C LYS A 51 -8.38 -18.63 6.48
N GLN A 52 -7.13 -18.81 6.88
CA GLN A 52 -6.69 -18.40 8.21
C GLN A 52 -6.45 -16.89 8.27
N PRO A 53 -6.79 -16.23 9.38
CA PRO A 53 -6.46 -14.83 9.59
C PRO A 53 -4.94 -14.64 9.50
N LEU A 54 -4.49 -13.49 9.02
CA LEU A 54 -3.09 -13.13 9.06
C LEU A 54 -2.71 -12.77 10.51
N ARG A 55 -1.71 -13.43 11.06
CA ARG A 55 -1.22 -13.19 12.42
C ARG A 55 -0.30 -11.99 12.43
N ILE A 56 -0.76 -10.87 12.99
CA ILE A 56 -0.08 -9.57 12.97
C ILE A 56 0.37 -9.16 14.37
N GLY A 57 1.66 -8.83 14.53
CA GLY A 57 2.17 -8.06 15.66
C GLY A 57 1.99 -6.56 15.42
N VAL A 58 1.73 -5.80 16.47
CA VAL A 58 1.61 -4.33 16.42
C VAL A 58 2.86 -3.71 17.02
N ALA A 59 3.56 -2.86 16.28
CA ALA A 59 4.73 -2.12 16.72
C ALA A 59 4.37 -0.64 16.95
N GLY A 60 4.32 -0.24 18.23
CA GLY A 60 3.93 1.10 18.66
C GLY A 60 2.43 1.35 18.65
N LEU A 61 2.01 2.34 19.44
CA LEU A 61 0.61 2.77 19.58
C LEU A 61 0.47 4.29 19.47
N THR A 62 1.51 4.99 19.03
CA THR A 62 1.53 6.45 19.06
C THR A 62 0.84 7.09 17.86
N HIS A 63 0.74 6.38 16.71
CA HIS A 63 0.03 6.88 15.53
C HIS A 63 -1.49 6.64 15.67
N THR A 64 -2.31 7.67 15.41
CA THR A 64 -3.77 7.60 15.59
C THR A 64 -4.46 6.54 14.71
N HIS A 65 -3.89 6.17 13.56
CA HIS A 65 -4.46 5.12 12.70
C HIS A 65 -4.43 3.72 13.32
N VAL A 66 -3.75 3.53 14.45
CA VAL A 66 -3.78 2.25 15.19
C VAL A 66 -5.20 1.80 15.55
N HIS A 67 -6.15 2.73 15.66
CA HIS A 67 -7.56 2.40 15.86
C HIS A 67 -8.16 1.56 14.71
N TRP A 68 -7.61 1.67 13.52
CA TRP A 68 -8.09 0.91 12.36
C TRP A 68 -7.81 -0.59 12.48
N ILE A 69 -6.62 -0.98 12.99
CA ILE A 69 -6.29 -2.41 13.11
C ILE A 69 -7.21 -3.09 14.15
N PHE A 70 -7.48 -2.44 15.28
CA PHE A 70 -8.40 -2.95 16.27
C PHE A 70 -9.84 -3.08 15.72
N SER A 71 -10.26 -2.16 14.87
CA SER A 71 -11.57 -2.24 14.22
C SER A 71 -11.64 -3.36 13.18
N SER A 72 -10.55 -3.62 12.46
CA SER A 72 -10.48 -4.61 11.38
C SER A 72 -10.44 -6.07 11.86
N VAL A 73 -10.06 -6.34 13.10
CA VAL A 73 -10.11 -7.70 13.69
C VAL A 73 -11.50 -8.34 13.55
N LYS A 74 -12.56 -7.53 13.61
CA LYS A 74 -13.95 -8.00 13.49
C LYS A 74 -14.27 -8.62 12.12
N ASN A 75 -13.49 -8.28 11.10
CA ASN A 75 -13.65 -8.81 9.73
C ASN A 75 -13.19 -10.27 9.62
N GLY A 76 -12.39 -10.77 10.59
CA GLY A 76 -11.85 -12.12 10.59
C GLY A 76 -10.66 -12.31 9.64
N ASP A 77 -10.16 -11.24 9.01
CA ASP A 77 -9.02 -11.29 8.11
C ASP A 77 -7.68 -11.28 8.84
N ILE A 78 -7.64 -10.71 10.04
CA ILE A 78 -6.43 -10.59 10.85
C ILE A 78 -6.66 -11.02 12.30
N GLU A 79 -5.57 -11.46 12.94
CA GLU A 79 -5.45 -11.67 14.38
C GLU A 79 -4.30 -10.83 14.92
N ILE A 80 -4.55 -9.97 15.91
CA ILE A 80 -3.48 -9.27 16.64
C ILE A 80 -2.87 -10.24 17.64
N THR A 81 -1.65 -10.68 17.40
CA THR A 81 -0.97 -11.67 18.24
C THR A 81 -0.29 -11.05 19.45
N GLY A 82 0.20 -9.81 19.33
CA GLY A 82 0.86 -9.08 20.40
C GLY A 82 1.01 -7.61 20.06
N ILE A 83 1.25 -6.80 21.08
CA ILE A 83 1.53 -5.36 20.97
C ILE A 83 2.89 -5.10 21.60
N ALA A 84 3.82 -4.48 20.85
CA ALA A 84 5.08 -3.98 21.35
C ALA A 84 4.96 -2.47 21.55
N GLU A 85 4.92 -2.02 22.81
CA GLU A 85 4.85 -0.61 23.19
C GLU A 85 5.65 -0.37 24.47
N PRO A 86 6.74 0.41 24.42
CA PRO A 86 7.57 0.67 25.59
C PRO A 86 6.87 1.52 26.66
N ASN A 87 5.91 2.36 26.27
CA ASN A 87 5.09 3.12 27.22
C ASN A 87 3.97 2.24 27.75
N ARG A 88 4.19 1.69 28.93
CA ARG A 88 3.26 0.76 29.57
C ARG A 88 1.88 1.37 29.86
N GLU A 89 1.82 2.63 30.24
CA GLU A 89 0.57 3.34 30.50
C GLU A 89 -0.25 3.49 29.21
N LEU A 90 0.40 3.88 28.11
CA LEU A 90 -0.21 3.95 26.79
C LEU A 90 -0.75 2.58 26.35
N ALA A 91 0.07 1.54 26.50
CA ALA A 91 -0.33 0.18 26.13
C ALA A 91 -1.54 -0.34 26.92
N GLU A 92 -1.58 -0.09 28.23
CA GLU A 92 -2.71 -0.49 29.08
C GLU A 92 -3.98 0.30 28.76
N ARG A 93 -3.87 1.60 28.45
CA ARG A 93 -5.00 2.43 28.00
C ARG A 93 -5.66 1.84 26.75
N TYR A 94 -4.87 1.45 25.75
CA TYR A 94 -5.39 0.82 24.53
C TYR A 94 -5.95 -0.58 24.80
N ALA A 95 -5.27 -1.37 25.66
CA ALA A 95 -5.76 -2.69 26.04
C ALA A 95 -7.14 -2.62 26.71
N ASP A 96 -7.34 -1.67 27.62
CA ASP A 96 -8.63 -1.45 28.29
C ASP A 96 -9.69 -0.96 27.31
N GLN A 97 -9.33 -0.04 26.40
CA GLN A 97 -10.25 0.51 25.39
C GLN A 97 -10.78 -0.56 24.42
N TYR A 98 -9.91 -1.51 24.02
CA TYR A 98 -10.24 -2.53 23.02
C TYR A 98 -10.45 -3.94 23.61
N ASN A 99 -10.48 -4.05 24.95
CA ASN A 99 -10.55 -5.33 25.64
C ASN A 99 -9.48 -6.34 25.17
N TYR A 100 -8.24 -5.83 24.98
CA TYR A 100 -7.11 -6.63 24.53
C TYR A 100 -6.37 -7.26 25.71
N PRO A 101 -5.90 -8.53 25.61
CA PRO A 101 -5.23 -9.22 26.71
C PRO A 101 -3.90 -8.54 27.12
N LYS A 102 -3.82 -8.02 28.35
CA LYS A 102 -2.64 -7.31 28.88
C LYS A 102 -1.38 -8.19 28.95
N ASN A 103 -1.53 -9.51 29.00
CA ASN A 103 -0.42 -10.47 28.97
C ASN A 103 0.19 -10.66 27.57
N ARG A 104 -0.37 -10.09 26.52
CA ARG A 104 0.18 -10.03 25.16
C ARG A 104 0.75 -8.64 24.83
N ILE A 105 1.11 -7.86 25.84
CA ILE A 105 1.81 -6.57 25.71
C ILE A 105 3.26 -6.78 26.06
N TYR A 106 4.12 -6.41 25.16
CA TYR A 106 5.59 -6.55 25.24
C TYR A 106 6.25 -5.18 25.26
N LYS A 107 7.42 -5.07 25.86
CA LYS A 107 8.17 -3.83 25.91
C LYS A 107 8.86 -3.55 24.56
N THR A 108 9.34 -4.60 23.90
CA THR A 108 10.06 -4.47 22.62
C THR A 108 9.46 -5.37 21.54
N LEU A 109 9.76 -5.05 20.29
CA LEU A 109 9.30 -5.84 19.15
C LEU A 109 9.96 -7.23 19.11
N GLU A 110 11.20 -7.34 19.57
CA GLU A 110 11.91 -8.62 19.66
C GLU A 110 11.26 -9.55 20.69
N GLU A 111 10.83 -9.03 21.85
CA GLU A 111 10.10 -9.80 22.86
C GLU A 111 8.77 -10.32 22.27
N LEU A 112 8.02 -9.46 21.59
CA LEU A 112 6.77 -9.85 20.90
C LEU A 112 7.04 -10.96 19.88
N ILE A 113 8.02 -10.77 19.01
CA ILE A 113 8.33 -11.76 17.96
C ILE A 113 8.76 -13.10 18.58
N ALA A 114 9.57 -13.08 19.63
CA ALA A 114 10.03 -14.30 20.29
C ALA A 114 8.87 -15.08 20.96
N ALA A 115 7.89 -14.36 21.52
CA ALA A 115 6.76 -14.95 22.22
C ALA A 115 5.64 -15.41 21.28
N GLU A 116 5.31 -14.61 20.28
CA GLU A 116 4.09 -14.77 19.46
C GLU A 116 4.36 -15.29 18.05
N ASN A 117 5.57 -15.17 17.53
CA ASN A 117 5.96 -15.57 16.17
C ASN A 117 4.95 -15.11 15.11
N PRO A 118 4.72 -13.79 14.94
CA PRO A 118 3.79 -13.24 13.96
C PRO A 118 4.25 -13.49 12.52
N GLU A 119 3.31 -13.54 11.56
CA GLU A 119 3.62 -13.61 10.13
C GLU A 119 3.93 -12.23 9.55
N ALA A 120 3.36 -11.20 10.17
CA ALA A 120 3.52 -9.82 9.75
C ALA A 120 3.53 -8.88 10.97
N VAL A 121 4.02 -7.66 10.75
CA VAL A 121 3.99 -6.57 11.73
C VAL A 121 3.39 -5.33 11.06
N ALA A 122 2.48 -4.66 11.78
CA ALA A 122 1.96 -3.33 11.42
C ALA A 122 2.57 -2.29 12.37
N ALA A 123 3.23 -1.27 11.82
CA ALA A 123 3.92 -0.23 12.57
C ALA A 123 3.04 1.02 12.72
N PHE A 124 2.81 1.41 13.99
CA PHE A 124 2.05 2.60 14.40
C PHE A 124 2.86 3.47 15.37
N ASN A 125 4.17 3.43 15.24
CA ASN A 125 5.13 4.30 15.91
C ASN A 125 5.43 5.55 15.06
N SER A 126 6.47 6.33 15.44
CA SER A 126 6.91 7.47 14.64
C SER A 126 7.47 7.00 13.29
N ILE A 127 7.46 7.91 12.29
CA ILE A 127 8.00 7.60 10.95
C ILE A 127 9.50 7.29 10.99
N TYR A 128 10.22 7.88 11.95
CA TYR A 128 11.64 7.61 12.16
C TYR A 128 11.89 6.14 12.53
N GLU A 129 11.02 5.55 13.33
CA GLU A 129 11.14 4.18 13.84
C GLU A 129 10.76 3.10 12.82
N HIS A 130 10.15 3.45 11.68
CA HIS A 130 9.81 2.48 10.63
C HIS A 130 11.02 1.67 10.16
N LEU A 131 12.20 2.30 10.06
CA LEU A 131 13.42 1.59 9.67
C LEU A 131 13.78 0.50 10.67
N GLU A 132 13.76 0.77 11.98
CA GLU A 132 14.05 -0.20 13.04
C GLU A 132 13.10 -1.40 12.98
N VAL A 133 11.81 -1.16 12.78
CA VAL A 133 10.82 -2.24 12.61
C VAL A 133 11.22 -3.16 11.44
N VAL A 134 11.64 -2.59 10.32
CA VAL A 134 12.06 -3.39 9.14
C VAL A 134 13.39 -4.11 9.42
N GLU A 135 14.35 -3.48 10.11
CA GLU A 135 15.63 -4.10 10.51
C GLU A 135 15.44 -5.32 11.41
N ILE A 136 14.45 -5.28 12.30
CA ILE A 136 14.09 -6.39 13.20
C ILE A 136 13.33 -7.50 12.48
N CYS A 137 12.36 -7.14 11.62
CA CYS A 137 11.44 -8.07 10.99
C CYS A 137 12.02 -8.77 9.76
N ALA A 138 12.71 -8.04 8.88
CA ALA A 138 13.14 -8.56 7.58
C ALA A 138 14.05 -9.80 7.69
N PRO A 139 15.09 -9.84 8.56
CA PRO A 139 15.95 -11.02 8.71
C PRO A 139 15.22 -12.27 9.21
N LYS A 140 14.01 -12.11 9.75
CA LYS A 140 13.16 -13.19 10.26
C LYS A 140 12.07 -13.61 9.26
N GLY A 141 12.06 -12.99 8.06
CA GLY A 141 11.05 -13.26 7.04
C GLY A 141 9.65 -12.75 7.39
N ILE A 142 9.54 -11.82 8.36
CA ILE A 142 8.27 -11.23 8.80
C ILE A 142 7.93 -10.06 7.89
N HIS A 143 6.73 -10.10 7.29
CA HIS A 143 6.23 -9.03 6.43
C HIS A 143 5.90 -7.78 7.24
N VAL A 144 6.00 -6.59 6.61
CA VAL A 144 5.79 -5.33 7.34
C VAL A 144 4.83 -4.43 6.58
N MET A 145 3.91 -3.80 7.31
CA MET A 145 3.16 -2.63 6.85
C MET A 145 3.49 -1.47 7.78
N VAL A 146 3.91 -0.34 7.20
CA VAL A 146 4.17 0.89 7.94
C VAL A 146 3.13 1.96 7.61
N GLU A 147 2.91 2.90 8.52
CA GLU A 147 2.13 4.10 8.23
C GLU A 147 2.86 5.04 7.26
N LYS A 148 2.11 5.94 6.65
CA LYS A 148 2.62 6.94 5.71
C LYS A 148 3.42 8.05 6.42
N PRO A 149 4.43 8.60 5.72
CA PRO A 149 5.12 8.05 4.56
C PRO A 149 6.02 6.87 4.91
N LEU A 150 6.54 6.17 3.91
CA LEU A 150 7.42 5.01 4.10
C LEU A 150 8.53 5.24 5.14
N ALA A 151 9.16 6.41 5.13
CA ALA A 151 10.29 6.74 6.00
C ALA A 151 10.46 8.25 6.17
N VAL A 152 11.28 8.70 7.13
CA VAL A 152 11.60 10.13 7.33
C VAL A 152 12.56 10.69 6.26
N SER A 153 13.30 9.83 5.57
CA SER A 153 14.32 10.23 4.61
C SER A 153 14.47 9.20 3.50
N LEU A 154 14.97 9.65 2.35
CA LEU A 154 15.31 8.76 1.24
C LEU A 154 16.38 7.71 1.64
N LYS A 155 17.32 8.07 2.53
CA LYS A 155 18.32 7.14 3.05
C LYS A 155 17.67 5.96 3.79
N HIS A 156 16.71 6.25 4.69
CA HIS A 156 15.96 5.21 5.41
C HIS A 156 15.14 4.38 4.42
N ALA A 157 14.41 4.99 3.50
CA ALA A 157 13.60 4.28 2.51
C ALA A 157 14.42 3.30 1.66
N ARG A 158 15.59 3.72 1.18
CA ARG A 158 16.50 2.85 0.41
C ARG A 158 17.06 1.69 1.24
N LYS A 159 17.36 1.93 2.52
CA LYS A 159 17.78 0.87 3.44
C LYS A 159 16.67 -0.14 3.68
N MET A 160 15.44 0.34 3.92
CA MET A 160 14.25 -0.51 4.07
C MET A 160 13.99 -1.32 2.79
N GLN A 161 14.10 -0.70 1.60
CA GLN A 161 13.99 -1.40 0.31
C GLN A 161 15.06 -2.48 0.15
N GLN A 162 16.31 -2.18 0.49
CA GLN A 162 17.40 -3.17 0.45
C GLN A 162 17.09 -4.38 1.33
N LEU A 163 16.65 -4.16 2.58
CA LEU A 163 16.33 -5.22 3.53
C LEU A 163 15.14 -6.06 3.06
N ALA A 164 14.07 -5.41 2.61
CA ALA A 164 12.88 -6.11 2.11
C ALA A 164 13.21 -7.00 0.92
N ASN A 165 13.97 -6.50 -0.06
CA ASN A 165 14.40 -7.27 -1.22
C ASN A 165 15.36 -8.40 -0.86
N GLN A 166 16.32 -8.14 0.03
CA GLN A 166 17.31 -9.14 0.46
C GLN A 166 16.65 -10.33 1.16
N HIS A 167 15.62 -10.10 1.94
CA HIS A 167 14.94 -11.11 2.74
C HIS A 167 13.62 -11.60 2.15
N GLY A 168 13.21 -11.05 1.00
CA GLY A 168 12.00 -11.48 0.27
C GLY A 168 10.71 -11.22 1.03
N ILE A 169 10.66 -10.18 1.86
CA ILE A 169 9.44 -9.79 2.57
C ILE A 169 8.62 -8.78 1.77
N PHE A 170 7.31 -8.79 1.96
CA PHE A 170 6.47 -7.67 1.57
C PHE A 170 6.63 -6.53 2.57
N LEU A 171 6.88 -5.32 2.06
CA LEU A 171 6.89 -4.07 2.83
C LEU A 171 5.91 -3.11 2.16
N LEU A 172 4.82 -2.82 2.84
CA LEU A 172 3.74 -1.97 2.34
C LEU A 172 3.69 -0.65 3.13
N THR A 173 3.24 0.41 2.45
CA THR A 173 2.95 1.70 3.09
C THR A 173 1.45 1.94 3.08
N ASN A 174 0.88 2.35 4.22
CA ASN A 174 -0.55 2.58 4.38
C ASN A 174 -0.89 4.06 4.22
N TYR A 175 -1.58 4.42 3.14
CA TYR A 175 -2.20 5.74 2.95
C TYR A 175 -3.72 5.62 3.06
N GLU A 176 -4.38 6.53 3.72
CA GLU A 176 -5.84 6.56 3.80
C GLU A 176 -6.48 6.63 2.41
N THR A 177 -5.93 7.44 1.51
CA THR A 177 -6.45 7.65 0.14
C THR A 177 -6.33 6.42 -0.75
N THR A 178 -5.45 5.46 -0.43
CA THR A 178 -5.37 4.16 -1.13
C THR A 178 -6.70 3.42 -1.11
N TRP A 179 -7.49 3.60 -0.07
CA TRP A 179 -8.76 2.89 0.14
C TRP A 179 -9.97 3.66 -0.39
N TYR A 180 -9.78 4.85 -0.97
CA TYR A 180 -10.87 5.68 -1.50
C TYR A 180 -11.40 5.14 -2.84
N PRO A 181 -12.68 4.77 -2.96
CA PRO A 181 -13.27 4.34 -4.23
C PRO A 181 -13.10 5.38 -5.34
N THR A 182 -13.15 6.67 -5.00
CA THR A 182 -13.05 7.77 -5.95
C THR A 182 -11.69 7.85 -6.64
N VAL A 183 -10.61 7.59 -5.93
CA VAL A 183 -9.24 7.55 -6.47
C VAL A 183 -9.12 6.47 -7.56
N HIS A 184 -9.61 5.26 -7.26
CA HIS A 184 -9.59 4.15 -8.22
C HIS A 184 -10.54 4.36 -9.40
N GLN A 185 -11.71 4.92 -9.15
CA GLN A 185 -12.66 5.25 -10.23
C GLN A 185 -12.11 6.34 -11.15
N ALA A 186 -11.41 7.34 -10.61
CA ALA A 186 -10.75 8.36 -11.41
C ALA A 186 -9.73 7.75 -12.38
N ARG A 187 -8.86 6.84 -11.90
CA ARG A 187 -7.91 6.11 -12.76
C ARG A 187 -8.60 5.26 -13.81
N LYS A 188 -9.66 4.55 -13.42
CA LYS A 188 -10.44 3.75 -14.36
C LYS A 188 -11.04 4.59 -15.48
N LEU A 189 -11.64 5.75 -15.17
CA LEU A 189 -12.19 6.67 -16.17
C LEU A 189 -11.11 7.16 -17.15
N MET A 190 -9.86 7.35 -16.68
CA MET A 190 -8.75 7.73 -17.55
C MET A 190 -8.31 6.59 -18.49
N GLN A 191 -8.35 5.34 -18.01
CA GLN A 191 -7.95 4.18 -18.79
C GLN A 191 -9.02 3.78 -19.81
N ASP A 192 -10.29 3.84 -19.42
CA ASP A 192 -11.42 3.42 -20.24
C ASP A 192 -11.78 4.43 -21.35
N SER A 193 -11.31 5.68 -21.24
CA SER A 193 -11.71 6.76 -22.15
C SER A 193 -10.56 7.32 -22.96
N SER A 194 -10.41 6.86 -24.21
CA SER A 194 -9.50 7.49 -25.18
C SER A 194 -9.85 8.95 -25.49
N ALA A 195 -11.10 9.36 -25.19
CA ALA A 195 -11.59 10.72 -25.45
C ALA A 195 -11.02 11.77 -24.50
N ILE A 196 -10.58 11.38 -23.30
CA ILE A 196 -10.07 12.32 -22.28
C ILE A 196 -8.64 12.77 -22.58
N GLY A 197 -7.84 11.92 -23.23
CA GLY A 197 -6.43 12.16 -23.57
C GLY A 197 -5.48 12.17 -22.37
N PRO A 198 -4.20 12.54 -22.58
CA PRO A 198 -3.19 12.50 -21.54
C PRO A 198 -3.45 13.52 -20.44
N ILE A 199 -2.94 13.23 -19.24
CA ILE A 199 -2.92 14.16 -18.10
C ILE A 199 -2.09 15.39 -18.47
N ARG A 200 -2.63 16.57 -18.14
CA ARG A 200 -1.94 17.86 -18.26
C ARG A 200 -1.63 18.49 -16.91
N LYS A 201 -2.52 18.30 -15.96
CA LYS A 201 -2.31 18.78 -14.59
C LYS A 201 -3.01 17.88 -13.58
N ILE A 202 -2.37 17.71 -12.42
CA ILE A 202 -2.95 17.13 -11.22
C ILE A 202 -2.89 18.20 -10.14
N VAL A 203 -3.98 18.37 -9.37
CA VAL A 203 -3.99 19.19 -8.17
C VAL A 203 -4.47 18.32 -7.02
N VAL A 204 -3.66 18.24 -5.96
CA VAL A 204 -3.99 17.49 -4.76
C VAL A 204 -4.08 18.45 -3.59
N HIS A 205 -5.19 18.38 -2.87
CA HIS A 205 -5.39 19.12 -1.64
C HIS A 205 -5.46 18.11 -0.49
N ASP A 206 -4.54 18.25 0.48
CA ASP A 206 -4.54 17.40 1.66
C ASP A 206 -4.16 18.24 2.88
N GLY A 207 -5.07 18.37 3.83
CA GLY A 207 -4.87 19.23 4.99
C GLY A 207 -6.10 19.39 5.88
N HIS A 208 -5.88 20.05 6.99
CA HIS A 208 -6.88 20.38 8.00
C HIS A 208 -6.44 21.59 8.84
N GLN A 209 -7.13 21.85 9.96
CA GLN A 209 -6.85 23.01 10.85
C GLN A 209 -5.48 22.94 11.53
N GLY A 210 -4.90 21.77 11.66
CA GLY A 210 -3.67 21.45 12.36
C GLY A 210 -3.89 20.33 13.38
N PRO A 211 -2.86 19.50 13.64
CA PRO A 211 -3.01 18.32 14.51
C PRO A 211 -3.37 18.70 15.95
N LYS A 212 -2.84 19.81 16.47
CA LYS A 212 -3.21 20.31 17.80
C LYS A 212 -4.65 20.80 17.84
N GLU A 213 -5.08 21.53 16.82
CA GLU A 213 -6.41 22.12 16.74
C GLU A 213 -7.52 21.09 16.59
N ILE A 214 -7.26 19.99 15.88
CA ILE A 214 -8.21 18.88 15.76
C ILE A 214 -8.16 17.93 16.95
N GLY A 215 -7.25 18.15 17.93
CA GLY A 215 -7.18 17.40 19.18
C GLY A 215 -6.63 15.99 19.04
N VAL A 216 -5.59 15.77 18.22
CA VAL A 216 -4.91 14.47 18.18
C VAL A 216 -4.29 14.13 19.54
N ASN A 217 -4.06 12.85 19.80
CA ASN A 217 -3.44 12.39 21.03
C ASN A 217 -2.06 13.02 21.23
N LYS A 218 -1.69 13.25 22.48
CA LYS A 218 -0.41 13.86 22.83
C LYS A 218 0.78 13.09 22.25
N GLU A 219 0.78 11.79 22.38
CA GLU A 219 1.85 10.91 21.89
C GLU A 219 2.02 10.97 20.36
N PHE A 220 0.94 11.20 19.62
CA PHE A 220 0.99 11.45 18.18
C PHE A 220 1.52 12.86 17.88
N LEU A 221 1.00 13.87 18.58
CA LEU A 221 1.39 15.27 18.38
C LEU A 221 2.89 15.47 18.63
N ASP A 222 3.42 14.85 19.69
CA ASP A 222 4.81 15.01 20.13
C ASP A 222 5.80 14.65 19.01
N TRP A 223 5.62 13.49 18.34
CA TRP A 223 6.52 13.10 17.27
C TRP A 223 6.15 13.73 15.92
N LEU A 224 4.87 13.97 15.63
CA LEU A 224 4.44 14.57 14.37
C LEU A 224 4.99 15.99 14.19
N THR A 225 5.16 16.74 15.28
CA THR A 225 5.71 18.10 15.30
C THR A 225 7.22 18.14 15.57
N ASP A 226 7.89 17.00 15.60
CA ASP A 226 9.34 16.88 15.70
C ASP A 226 9.98 16.61 14.33
N PRO A 227 10.90 17.48 13.84
CA PRO A 227 11.47 17.36 12.51
C PRO A 227 12.36 16.13 12.31
N ILE A 228 12.83 15.48 13.41
CA ILE A 228 13.60 14.22 13.33
C ILE A 228 12.64 13.06 13.18
N GLN A 229 11.58 13.02 13.98
CA GLN A 229 10.65 11.90 14.07
C GLN A 229 9.68 11.84 12.87
N ASN A 230 9.25 12.99 12.35
CA ASN A 230 8.35 13.12 11.19
C ASN A 230 9.09 13.50 9.89
N GLY A 231 10.31 14.05 9.98
CA GLY A 231 11.12 14.48 8.84
C GLY A 231 10.84 15.89 8.31
N ALA A 232 9.70 16.50 8.60
CA ALA A 232 9.26 17.90 8.42
C ALA A 232 7.90 18.05 9.10
N GLY A 233 7.14 19.12 8.81
CA GLY A 233 5.76 19.30 9.26
C GLY A 233 4.72 18.87 8.22
N ALA A 234 3.86 19.82 7.82
CA ALA A 234 2.81 19.59 6.83
C ALA A 234 3.36 19.07 5.49
N LEU A 235 4.57 19.49 5.09
CA LEU A 235 5.23 18.97 3.89
C LEU A 235 5.34 17.46 3.89
N THR A 236 5.74 16.85 5.00
CA THR A 236 5.85 15.38 5.13
C THR A 236 4.49 14.75 5.35
N ASP A 237 3.72 15.27 6.31
CA ASP A 237 2.46 14.68 6.77
C ASP A 237 1.42 14.58 5.63
N PHE A 238 1.22 15.66 4.89
CA PHE A 238 0.24 15.74 3.81
C PHE A 238 0.84 15.74 2.41
N GLY A 239 2.05 16.28 2.24
CA GLY A 239 2.69 16.27 0.92
C GLY A 239 2.95 14.87 0.38
N CYS A 240 3.09 13.87 1.25
CA CYS A 240 3.28 12.47 0.87
C CYS A 240 2.06 11.90 0.11
N TYR A 241 0.83 12.26 0.46
CA TYR A 241 -0.37 11.82 -0.24
C TYR A 241 -0.39 12.28 -1.70
N GLY A 242 -0.07 13.56 -1.93
CA GLY A 242 -0.01 14.09 -3.28
C GLY A 242 1.11 13.49 -4.12
N ALA A 243 2.27 13.22 -3.50
CA ALA A 243 3.39 12.54 -4.16
C ALA A 243 3.03 11.09 -4.53
N ASP A 244 2.35 10.36 -3.64
CA ASP A 244 1.87 9.00 -3.85
C ASP A 244 0.85 8.93 -4.99
N LEU A 245 -0.24 9.69 -4.90
CA LEU A 245 -1.29 9.75 -5.91
C LEU A 245 -0.75 10.17 -7.29
N SER A 246 0.15 11.17 -7.33
CA SER A 246 0.74 11.63 -8.59
C SER A 246 1.62 10.56 -9.23
N THR A 247 2.48 9.90 -8.44
CA THR A 247 3.34 8.83 -8.94
C THR A 247 2.52 7.68 -9.50
N TRP A 248 1.45 7.30 -8.81
CA TRP A 248 0.55 6.24 -9.24
C TRP A 248 -0.22 6.59 -10.52
N LEU A 249 -0.80 7.80 -10.61
CA LEU A 249 -1.51 8.27 -11.79
C LEU A 249 -0.60 8.44 -13.01
N MET A 250 0.67 8.78 -12.78
CA MET A 250 1.71 8.88 -13.81
C MET A 250 2.36 7.52 -14.12
N ASN A 251 1.75 6.39 -13.70
CA ASN A 251 2.23 5.01 -13.93
C ASN A 251 3.68 4.78 -13.46
N GLY A 252 4.06 5.32 -12.30
CA GLY A 252 5.40 5.19 -11.73
C GLY A 252 6.45 6.13 -12.36
N GLN A 253 6.05 6.95 -13.33
CA GLN A 253 6.96 7.93 -13.91
C GLN A 253 7.40 8.96 -12.87
N LYS A 254 8.71 9.14 -12.73
CA LYS A 254 9.27 10.17 -11.86
C LYS A 254 9.13 11.56 -12.48
N PRO A 255 8.89 12.61 -11.69
CA PRO A 255 8.96 13.97 -12.20
C PRO A 255 10.40 14.32 -12.59
N VAL A 256 10.60 15.16 -13.59
CA VAL A 256 11.92 15.65 -14.00
C VAL A 256 12.48 16.68 -13.02
N SER A 257 11.60 17.32 -12.25
CA SER A 257 12.02 18.27 -11.20
C SER A 257 10.91 18.51 -10.16
N VAL A 258 11.35 18.93 -8.97
CA VAL A 258 10.52 19.31 -7.85
C VAL A 258 10.86 20.74 -7.43
N MET A 259 9.82 21.56 -7.16
CA MET A 259 9.92 22.86 -6.50
C MET A 259 8.99 22.87 -5.30
N ALA A 260 9.43 23.38 -4.17
CA ALA A 260 8.61 23.48 -2.97
C ALA A 260 8.83 24.80 -2.21
N ILE A 261 7.76 25.26 -1.59
CA ILE A 261 7.74 26.40 -0.66
C ILE A 261 7.11 25.90 0.62
N THR A 262 7.71 26.20 1.77
CA THR A 262 7.16 25.92 3.10
C THR A 262 7.10 27.19 3.92
N GLN A 263 6.14 27.25 4.84
CA GLN A 263 5.97 28.36 5.79
C GLN A 263 5.61 27.82 7.18
N GLN A 264 5.92 28.61 8.19
CA GLN A 264 5.35 28.52 9.54
C GLN A 264 4.39 29.70 9.73
N ILE A 265 3.09 29.45 9.55
CA ILE A 265 2.04 30.46 9.74
C ILE A 265 1.69 30.57 11.22
N LYS A 266 1.82 29.45 11.96
CA LYS A 266 1.54 29.35 13.40
C LYS A 266 2.79 28.96 14.20
N PRO A 267 3.86 29.79 14.20
CA PRO A 267 5.13 29.46 14.88
C PRO A 267 4.99 29.27 16.39
N ASP A 268 4.00 29.89 17.02
CA ASP A 268 3.71 29.72 18.45
C ASP A 268 3.11 28.32 18.76
N ILE A 269 2.51 27.66 17.77
CA ILE A 269 1.92 26.33 17.90
C ILE A 269 2.88 25.25 17.42
N TYR A 270 3.53 25.49 16.27
CA TYR A 270 4.44 24.55 15.59
C TYR A 270 5.85 25.16 15.43
N PRO A 271 6.61 25.39 16.52
CA PRO A 271 7.87 26.16 16.48
C PRO A 271 9.00 25.48 15.73
N LYS A 272 8.92 24.17 15.48
CA LYS A 272 10.04 23.37 14.93
C LYS A 272 9.85 22.92 13.48
N VAL A 273 8.64 23.00 12.95
CA VAL A 273 8.28 22.44 11.66
C VAL A 273 7.40 23.40 10.86
N ASP A 274 7.33 23.18 9.55
CA ASP A 274 6.40 23.85 8.66
C ASP A 274 4.96 23.40 8.95
N ASP A 275 4.02 24.34 8.82
CA ASP A 275 2.58 24.06 8.91
C ASP A 275 1.84 24.35 7.59
N GLU A 276 2.56 24.83 6.58
CA GLU A 276 2.06 25.10 5.23
C GLU A 276 3.11 24.73 4.20
N ALA A 277 2.71 23.98 3.14
CA ALA A 277 3.58 23.62 2.05
C ALA A 277 2.85 23.57 0.71
N THR A 278 3.50 24.08 -0.34
CA THR A 278 3.12 23.86 -1.74
C THR A 278 4.28 23.19 -2.46
N ILE A 279 4.00 22.04 -3.10
CA ILE A 279 4.99 21.28 -3.88
C ILE A 279 4.53 21.24 -5.34
N VAL A 280 5.43 21.54 -6.26
CA VAL A 280 5.20 21.46 -7.71
C VAL A 280 6.10 20.40 -8.30
N LEU A 281 5.48 19.36 -8.90
CA LEU A 281 6.17 18.33 -9.66
C LEU A 281 6.06 18.66 -11.15
N THR A 282 7.17 18.65 -11.87
CA THR A 282 7.19 18.87 -13.32
C THR A 282 7.51 17.55 -14.03
N TYR A 283 6.63 17.14 -14.92
CA TYR A 283 6.83 16.03 -15.85
C TYR A 283 7.06 16.56 -17.27
N PRO A 284 7.47 15.74 -18.25
CA PRO A 284 7.69 16.23 -19.62
C PRO A 284 6.48 16.91 -20.26
N GLU A 285 5.27 16.42 -19.99
CA GLU A 285 4.02 16.93 -20.59
C GLU A 285 2.94 17.33 -19.58
N SER A 286 3.23 17.25 -18.28
CA SER A 286 2.27 17.55 -17.23
C SER A 286 2.94 18.16 -16.00
N GLN A 287 2.10 18.67 -15.10
CA GLN A 287 2.51 19.26 -13.84
C GLN A 287 1.56 18.79 -12.74
N THR A 288 2.12 18.51 -11.56
CA THR A 288 1.32 18.33 -10.33
C THR A 288 1.55 19.47 -9.36
N ILE A 289 0.47 19.95 -8.74
CA ILE A 289 0.49 20.86 -7.59
C ILE A 289 -0.04 20.09 -6.39
N ILE A 290 0.74 20.03 -5.32
CA ILE A 290 0.37 19.43 -4.05
C ILE A 290 0.28 20.55 -3.03
N GLN A 291 -0.86 20.70 -2.39
CA GLN A 291 -1.12 21.64 -1.30
C GLN A 291 -1.28 20.84 -0.01
N ALA A 292 -0.34 21.03 0.90
CA ALA A 292 -0.25 20.33 2.17
C ALA A 292 -0.33 21.36 3.30
N SER A 293 -1.36 21.27 4.16
CA SER A 293 -1.65 22.36 5.09
C SER A 293 -2.19 21.90 6.44
N TRP A 294 -1.74 22.57 7.50
CA TRP A 294 -2.31 22.54 8.84
C TRP A 294 -3.05 23.84 9.18
N ASN A 295 -3.47 24.63 8.15
CA ASN A 295 -4.05 25.96 8.32
C ASN A 295 -5.45 26.11 7.71
N TRP A 296 -6.06 25.05 7.21
CA TRP A 296 -7.37 25.15 6.56
C TRP A 296 -8.51 25.11 7.58
N PRO A 297 -9.66 25.76 7.28
CA PRO A 297 -10.77 25.83 8.23
C PRO A 297 -11.49 24.50 8.45
N PHE A 298 -11.29 23.53 7.56
CA PHE A 298 -11.85 22.18 7.61
C PHE A 298 -10.96 21.19 6.85
N SER A 299 -11.11 19.90 7.12
CA SER A 299 -10.33 18.84 6.47
C SER A 299 -10.68 18.72 4.98
N ARG A 300 -9.64 18.56 4.16
CA ARG A 300 -9.73 18.25 2.73
C ARG A 300 -8.77 17.12 2.41
N LYS A 301 -9.23 16.17 1.60
CA LYS A 301 -8.44 15.15 0.91
C LYS A 301 -9.07 14.93 -0.45
N ASP A 302 -8.78 15.82 -1.39
CA ASP A 302 -9.40 15.85 -2.70
C ASP A 302 -8.35 15.92 -3.83
N LEU A 303 -8.74 15.48 -4.99
CA LEU A 303 -7.90 15.31 -6.16
C LEU A 303 -8.61 15.82 -7.40
N GLU A 304 -7.95 16.67 -8.18
CA GLU A 304 -8.38 17.13 -9.50
C GLU A 304 -7.41 16.65 -10.57
N ILE A 305 -7.92 16.03 -11.63
CA ILE A 305 -7.12 15.54 -12.76
C ILE A 305 -7.59 16.22 -14.03
N TYR A 306 -6.79 17.14 -14.52
CA TYR A 306 -7.00 17.84 -15.79
C TYR A 306 -6.32 17.07 -16.91
N CYS A 307 -7.09 16.46 -17.77
CA CYS A 307 -6.63 15.82 -19.00
C CYS A 307 -6.79 16.77 -20.20
N ARG A 308 -6.29 16.37 -21.36
CA ARG A 308 -6.41 17.21 -22.59
C ARG A 308 -7.84 17.60 -22.91
N SER A 309 -8.80 16.76 -22.67
CA SER A 309 -10.21 16.95 -23.06
C SER A 309 -11.20 16.64 -21.94
N GLY A 310 -10.77 16.69 -20.69
CA GLY A 310 -11.66 16.41 -19.55
C GLY A 310 -11.06 16.73 -18.21
N LEU A 311 -11.95 16.83 -17.23
CA LEU A 311 -11.66 17.02 -15.82
C LEU A 311 -12.33 15.90 -15.02
N ILE A 312 -11.60 15.35 -14.07
CA ILE A 312 -12.10 14.40 -13.06
C ILE A 312 -11.77 15.00 -11.70
N THR A 313 -12.75 15.05 -10.81
CA THR A 313 -12.59 15.56 -9.44
C THR A 313 -13.04 14.50 -8.46
N ALA A 314 -12.11 13.89 -7.72
CA ALA A 314 -12.40 13.06 -6.55
C ALA A 314 -12.53 14.02 -5.34
N LYS A 315 -13.76 14.35 -4.99
CA LYS A 315 -14.07 15.41 -3.98
C LYS A 315 -13.80 14.94 -2.54
N ASP A 316 -13.96 13.66 -2.30
CA ASP A 316 -13.75 13.00 -1.03
C ASP A 316 -13.69 11.47 -1.26
N ARG A 317 -13.78 10.68 -0.19
CA ARG A 317 -13.73 9.22 -0.24
C ARG A 317 -14.72 8.61 -1.25
N ASN A 318 -15.95 9.11 -1.30
CA ASN A 318 -17.04 8.48 -2.04
C ASN A 318 -17.62 9.33 -3.18
N ASN A 319 -17.43 10.66 -3.16
CA ASN A 319 -18.03 11.56 -4.12
C ASN A 319 -17.02 11.97 -5.21
N LEU A 320 -17.39 11.69 -6.46
CA LEU A 320 -16.59 11.99 -7.63
C LEU A 320 -17.44 12.73 -8.66
N SER A 321 -16.85 13.69 -9.35
CA SER A 321 -17.46 14.27 -10.54
C SER A 321 -16.49 14.26 -11.71
N TYR A 322 -17.03 14.25 -12.93
CA TYR A 322 -16.24 14.33 -14.15
C TYR A 322 -16.97 15.02 -15.28
N ARG A 323 -16.21 15.64 -16.16
CA ARG A 323 -16.71 16.25 -17.40
C ARG A 323 -15.72 15.96 -18.51
N PHE A 324 -16.18 15.31 -19.58
CA PHE A 324 -15.39 15.04 -20.77
C PHE A 324 -15.90 15.93 -21.91
N GLN A 325 -15.01 16.71 -22.49
CA GLN A 325 -15.30 17.73 -23.51
C GLN A 325 -16.15 18.91 -22.98
N GLU A 326 -15.91 20.10 -23.51
CA GLU A 326 -16.54 21.33 -23.05
C GLU A 326 -18.07 21.33 -23.20
N LYS A 327 -18.59 20.75 -24.27
CA LYS A 327 -20.02 20.67 -24.56
C LYS A 327 -20.84 19.76 -23.65
N ASN A 328 -20.17 18.85 -22.92
CA ASN A 328 -20.86 17.89 -22.05
C ASN A 328 -21.15 18.53 -20.68
N LYS A 329 -22.25 18.10 -20.07
CA LYS A 329 -22.55 18.42 -18.68
C LYS A 329 -21.62 17.66 -17.74
N GLU A 330 -21.35 18.22 -16.57
CA GLU A 330 -20.68 17.51 -15.48
C GLU A 330 -21.57 16.36 -14.98
N THR A 331 -20.95 15.21 -14.77
CA THR A 331 -21.59 14.04 -14.15
C THR A 331 -21.04 13.89 -12.75
N ALA A 332 -21.91 13.85 -11.75
CA ALA A 332 -21.57 13.57 -10.36
C ALA A 332 -22.04 12.18 -9.97
N VAL A 333 -21.22 11.44 -9.23
CA VAL A 333 -21.51 10.08 -8.75
C VAL A 333 -21.06 9.92 -7.31
N THR A 334 -21.83 9.18 -6.53
CA THR A 334 -21.43 8.68 -5.21
C THR A 334 -21.14 7.19 -5.34
N LEU A 335 -19.94 6.78 -4.96
CA LEU A 335 -19.46 5.42 -5.10
C LEU A 335 -19.65 4.64 -3.81
N PRO A 336 -20.01 3.36 -3.87
CA PRO A 336 -19.99 2.48 -2.72
C PRO A 336 -18.53 2.19 -2.30
N GLU A 337 -18.37 1.69 -1.07
CA GLU A 337 -17.07 1.18 -0.62
C GLU A 337 -16.55 0.08 -1.55
N ARG A 338 -15.23 -0.04 -1.63
CA ARG A 338 -14.58 -1.10 -2.41
C ARG A 338 -14.86 -2.46 -1.76
N LYS A 339 -14.88 -3.50 -2.59
CA LYS A 339 -15.10 -4.87 -2.11
C LYS A 339 -13.81 -5.46 -1.51
N PRO A 340 -13.92 -6.42 -0.59
CA PRO A 340 -12.75 -7.18 -0.13
C PRO A 340 -11.94 -7.77 -1.30
N PRO A 341 -10.61 -7.78 -1.20
CA PRO A 341 -9.78 -7.32 -0.07
C PRO A 341 -9.38 -5.83 -0.15
N PHE A 342 -9.98 -5.05 -1.04
CA PHE A 342 -9.57 -3.68 -1.39
C PHE A 342 -10.23 -2.57 -0.56
N GLN A 343 -11.05 -2.90 0.43
CA GLN A 343 -11.79 -1.90 1.23
C GLN A 343 -10.97 -1.32 2.38
N ASP A 344 -9.96 -2.04 2.86
CA ASP A 344 -9.14 -1.64 4.00
C ASP A 344 -7.69 -2.19 3.91
N PRO A 345 -6.73 -1.59 4.65
CA PRO A 345 -5.31 -1.96 4.57
C PRO A 345 -5.02 -3.41 5.01
N PHE A 346 -5.74 -3.93 5.99
CA PHE A 346 -5.36 -5.20 6.62
C PHE A 346 -5.89 -6.40 5.84
N SER A 347 -7.12 -6.31 5.30
CA SER A 347 -7.65 -7.28 4.33
C SER A 347 -6.75 -7.33 3.08
N PHE A 348 -6.29 -6.16 2.60
CA PHE A 348 -5.35 -6.08 1.48
C PHE A 348 -3.99 -6.69 1.83
N PHE A 349 -3.42 -6.36 2.99
CA PHE A 349 -2.15 -6.90 3.43
C PHE A 349 -2.18 -8.43 3.55
N LYS A 350 -3.24 -8.98 4.15
CA LYS A 350 -3.48 -10.43 4.18
C LYS A 350 -3.47 -11.02 2.77
N ALA A 351 -4.24 -10.44 1.85
CA ALA A 351 -4.36 -10.95 0.48
C ALA A 351 -3.00 -10.92 -0.26
N VAL A 352 -2.17 -9.90 -0.04
CA VAL A 352 -0.80 -9.82 -0.57
C VAL A 352 0.08 -10.91 0.03
N VAL A 353 0.11 -11.04 1.36
CA VAL A 353 0.94 -12.03 2.07
C VAL A 353 0.52 -13.46 1.69
N ARG A 354 -0.78 -13.72 1.56
CA ARG A 354 -1.33 -15.02 1.12
C ARG A 354 -1.21 -15.25 -0.38
N LYS A 355 -0.71 -14.27 -1.15
CA LYS A 355 -0.61 -14.31 -2.62
C LYS A 355 -1.97 -14.54 -3.30
N GLU A 356 -3.05 -14.08 -2.66
CA GLU A 356 -4.40 -14.09 -3.23
C GLU A 356 -4.55 -13.01 -4.31
N ILE A 357 -3.75 -11.94 -4.20
CA ILE A 357 -3.59 -10.89 -5.19
C ILE A 357 -2.11 -10.65 -5.47
N THR A 358 -1.81 -10.14 -6.66
CA THR A 358 -0.47 -9.66 -7.02
C THR A 358 -0.35 -8.19 -6.63
N LEU A 359 0.73 -7.84 -5.93
CA LEU A 359 1.11 -6.45 -5.66
C LEU A 359 2.00 -5.98 -6.80
N GLU A 360 1.49 -5.11 -7.65
CA GLU A 360 2.26 -4.52 -8.74
C GLU A 360 3.19 -3.40 -8.22
N ASP A 361 4.34 -3.19 -8.87
CA ASP A 361 5.32 -2.17 -8.46
C ASP A 361 4.74 -0.75 -8.41
N ASN A 362 3.70 -0.49 -9.20
CA ASN A 362 2.98 0.77 -9.24
C ASN A 362 1.67 0.77 -8.43
N ASP A 363 1.49 -0.13 -7.48
CA ASP A 363 0.40 -0.03 -6.51
C ASP A 363 0.69 1.06 -5.48
N LEU A 364 -0.37 1.76 -5.00
CA LEU A 364 -0.25 2.85 -4.02
C LEU A 364 0.48 2.41 -2.73
N SER A 365 0.30 1.16 -2.29
CA SER A 365 1.00 0.63 -1.11
C SER A 365 2.36 -0.02 -1.43
N ALA A 366 2.75 -0.13 -2.72
CA ALA A 366 3.94 -0.88 -3.12
C ALA A 366 5.24 -0.16 -2.76
N LEU A 367 6.24 -0.92 -2.38
CA LEU A 367 7.55 -0.42 -1.98
C LEU A 367 8.26 0.40 -3.07
N PRO A 368 8.31 -0.01 -4.37
CA PRO A 368 8.97 0.76 -5.42
C PRO A 368 8.35 2.14 -5.63
N LEU A 369 7.00 2.22 -5.63
CA LEU A 369 6.28 3.48 -5.72
C LEU A 369 6.62 4.38 -4.53
N ASN A 370 6.60 3.83 -3.32
CA ASN A 370 6.85 4.59 -2.09
C ASN A 370 8.31 5.05 -1.95
N VAL A 371 9.27 4.34 -2.52
CA VAL A 371 10.65 4.86 -2.63
C VAL A 371 10.70 6.09 -3.54
N THR A 372 9.93 6.10 -4.65
CA THR A 372 9.80 7.29 -5.51
C THR A 372 9.13 8.45 -4.78
N VAL A 373 8.11 8.18 -3.95
CA VAL A 373 7.51 9.21 -3.06
C VAL A 373 8.59 9.83 -2.17
N MET A 374 9.45 9.01 -1.56
CA MET A 374 10.53 9.53 -0.70
C MET A 374 11.60 10.30 -1.47
N GLU A 375 11.87 9.98 -2.75
CA GLU A 375 12.72 10.80 -3.61
C GLU A 375 12.11 12.19 -3.86
N ILE A 376 10.80 12.24 -4.08
CA ILE A 376 10.04 13.49 -4.28
C ILE A 376 10.07 14.33 -2.99
N LEU A 377 9.77 13.74 -1.83
CA LEU A 377 9.76 14.46 -0.55
C LEU A 377 11.15 14.98 -0.15
N ASP A 378 12.19 14.20 -0.38
CA ASP A 378 13.58 14.64 -0.16
C ASP A 378 13.93 15.83 -1.06
N ALA A 379 13.58 15.76 -2.34
CA ALA A 379 13.77 16.87 -3.27
C ALA A 379 12.95 18.11 -2.88
N ALA A 380 11.71 17.92 -2.40
CA ALA A 380 10.86 19.01 -1.91
C ALA A 380 11.47 19.70 -0.68
N LYS A 381 11.96 18.95 0.30
CA LYS A 381 12.68 19.50 1.48
C LYS A 381 13.93 20.29 1.06
N ARG A 382 14.74 19.74 0.13
CA ARG A 382 15.93 20.45 -0.41
C ARG A 382 15.53 21.71 -1.18
N SER A 383 14.44 21.64 -1.95
CA SER A 383 13.91 22.79 -2.69
C SER A 383 13.44 23.90 -1.75
N ALA A 384 12.62 23.58 -0.75
CA ALA A 384 12.14 24.55 0.22
C ALA A 384 13.30 25.24 0.97
N LYS A 385 14.32 24.46 1.37
CA LYS A 385 15.52 24.99 2.05
C LYS A 385 16.37 25.91 1.15
N SER A 386 16.51 25.59 -0.11
CA SER A 386 17.43 26.31 -1.04
C SER A 386 16.76 27.38 -1.88
N GLY A 387 15.41 27.41 -1.94
CA GLY A 387 14.65 28.25 -2.87
C GLY A 387 14.84 27.86 -4.35
N LYS A 388 15.38 26.69 -4.64
CA LYS A 388 15.73 26.25 -6.00
C LYS A 388 14.93 25.02 -6.43
N ARG A 389 14.66 24.95 -7.72
CA ARG A 389 14.14 23.72 -8.35
C ARG A 389 15.19 22.61 -8.31
N ILE A 390 14.81 21.44 -7.81
CA ILE A 390 15.66 20.25 -7.72
C ILE A 390 15.32 19.31 -8.89
N LYS A 391 16.31 18.89 -9.65
CA LYS A 391 16.18 17.82 -10.66
C LYS A 391 16.22 16.45 -9.97
N LEU A 392 15.39 15.52 -10.44
CA LEU A 392 15.41 14.09 -10.08
C LEU A 392 16.05 13.23 -11.16
#